data_de4e0ce27324f8c69a58a8ddf22cea4b
#
_entry.id   de4e0ce27324f8c69a58a8ddf22cea4b
#
_cell.length_a   1.000
_cell.length_b   1.000
_cell.length_c   1.000
_cell.angle_alpha   90.00
_cell.angle_beta   90.00
_cell.angle_gamma   90.00
#
_symmetry.space_group_name_H-M   'P 1'
#
loop_
_entity.id
_entity.type
_entity.pdbx_description
1 polymer ?
#
loop_
_entity_poly.entity_id
_entity_poly.type
_entity_poly.pdbx_seq_one_letter_code
_entity_poly.pdbx_strand_id
1 'polypeptide(L)'
;MKFISWNVNGIRACVQKGFMDVFNELDADIFCIQESKMQAGQLELDMPGYHQYCNYAEKKGYSGTGIFTKKEPVSVSYGLGIEEHDKEGRVITLEFEEFYFITVYTPNSQSELARLDYRMQWEDAFLTYLKELEKKKPVIFCGDLNVAHKEIDLKNPKTNRKNAGFTDEERGKFTDLLNAGFIDTFRYFYPEKEGIYSWWSYRFSARKKNAGWRIDYFCVSESLQPRLKDAVIHTEIMGSDHCPVELDIE
;
A
#
# COMPACT_ATOMS: atom_id res chain seq x y z
N MET A 1 7.74 -4.19 -16.59
CA MET A 1 8.22 -3.69 -15.28
C MET A 1 7.47 -4.43 -14.16
N LYS A 2 8.17 -4.73 -13.09
CA LYS A 2 7.63 -5.40 -11.90
C LYS A 2 7.64 -4.45 -10.72
N PHE A 3 6.52 -4.29 -10.05
CA PHE A 3 6.36 -3.47 -8.86
C PHE A 3 5.90 -4.32 -7.68
N ILE A 4 6.49 -4.08 -6.52
CA ILE A 4 6.14 -4.79 -5.27
C ILE A 4 5.76 -3.76 -4.20
N SER A 5 4.77 -4.08 -3.40
CA SER A 5 4.36 -3.31 -2.22
C SER A 5 4.20 -4.25 -1.03
N TRP A 6 4.77 -3.88 0.11
CA TRP A 6 4.74 -4.71 1.31
C TRP A 6 4.66 -3.87 2.58
N ASN A 7 3.59 -4.03 3.34
CA ASN A 7 3.57 -3.53 4.71
C ASN A 7 4.45 -4.47 5.56
N VAL A 8 5.57 -3.96 6.04
CA VAL A 8 6.59 -4.77 6.73
C VAL A 8 6.38 -4.84 8.25
N ASN A 9 5.43 -4.07 8.78
CA ASN A 9 5.14 -4.01 10.22
C ASN A 9 6.42 -3.87 11.06
N GLY A 10 7.21 -2.86 10.74
CA GLY A 10 8.54 -2.62 11.30
C GLY A 10 9.64 -3.22 10.45
N ILE A 11 10.36 -2.38 9.69
CA ILE A 11 11.41 -2.85 8.77
C ILE A 11 12.55 -3.54 9.50
N ARG A 12 12.94 -3.06 10.69
CA ARG A 12 14.04 -3.65 11.46
C ARG A 12 13.73 -5.09 11.87
N ALA A 13 12.50 -5.35 12.32
CA ALA A 13 12.05 -6.70 12.64
C ALA A 13 11.93 -7.58 11.39
N CYS A 14 11.41 -7.02 10.30
CA CYS A 14 11.25 -7.75 9.05
C CYS A 14 12.60 -8.16 8.44
N VAL A 15 13.63 -7.31 8.54
CA VAL A 15 14.99 -7.66 8.10
C VAL A 15 15.52 -8.89 8.84
N GLN A 16 15.27 -9.00 10.14
CA GLN A 16 15.66 -10.17 10.93
C GLN A 16 14.89 -11.45 10.54
N LYS A 17 13.76 -11.27 9.87
CA LYS A 17 12.90 -12.38 9.40
C LYS A 17 13.07 -12.68 7.91
N GLY A 18 14.10 -12.14 7.27
CA GLY A 18 14.44 -12.48 5.88
C GLY A 18 14.02 -11.46 4.83
N PHE A 19 13.74 -10.21 5.20
CA PHE A 19 13.35 -9.17 4.23
C PHE A 19 14.32 -9.07 3.04
N MET A 20 15.64 -9.08 3.27
CA MET A 20 16.60 -8.90 2.18
C MET A 20 16.59 -10.07 1.19
N ASP A 21 16.36 -11.30 1.67
CA ASP A 21 16.22 -12.45 0.78
C ASP A 21 14.99 -12.31 -0.10
N VAL A 22 13.85 -11.89 0.45
CA VAL A 22 12.62 -11.63 -0.31
C VAL A 22 12.84 -10.51 -1.32
N PHE A 23 13.45 -9.41 -0.89
CA PHE A 23 13.74 -8.26 -1.74
C PHE A 23 14.59 -8.66 -2.95
N ASN A 24 15.66 -9.41 -2.72
CA ASN A 24 16.58 -9.85 -3.77
C ASN A 24 15.92 -10.88 -4.71
N GLU A 25 15.16 -11.82 -4.17
CA GLU A 25 14.47 -12.85 -4.95
C GLU A 25 13.40 -12.27 -5.87
N LEU A 26 12.61 -11.33 -5.39
CA LEU A 26 11.57 -10.69 -6.20
C LEU A 26 12.13 -9.76 -7.28
N ASP A 27 13.31 -9.20 -7.08
CA ASP A 27 14.04 -8.38 -8.05
C ASP A 27 13.15 -7.36 -8.78
N ALA A 28 12.41 -6.58 -8.01
CA ALA A 28 11.46 -5.60 -8.56
C ALA A 28 12.16 -4.37 -9.14
N ASP A 29 11.55 -3.76 -10.15
CA ASP A 29 11.97 -2.45 -10.64
C ASP A 29 11.71 -1.35 -9.60
N ILE A 30 10.56 -1.44 -8.90
CA ILE A 30 10.21 -0.58 -7.78
C ILE A 30 9.64 -1.45 -6.65
N PHE A 31 10.21 -1.30 -5.45
CA PHE A 31 9.78 -2.00 -4.25
C PHE A 31 9.38 -0.97 -3.18
N CYS A 32 8.14 -1.03 -2.71
CA CYS A 32 7.61 -0.12 -1.71
C CYS A 32 7.38 -0.83 -0.38
N ILE A 33 7.62 -0.11 0.71
CA ILE A 33 7.29 -0.59 2.06
C ILE A 33 6.40 0.41 2.77
N GLN A 34 5.51 -0.09 3.62
CA GLN A 34 4.70 0.70 4.53
C GLN A 34 4.94 0.22 5.95
N GLU A 35 4.62 1.09 6.90
CA GLU A 35 4.77 0.82 8.32
C GLU A 35 6.21 0.43 8.68
N SER A 36 7.15 1.24 8.21
CA SER A 36 8.58 1.02 8.47
C SER A 36 8.93 1.12 9.96
N LYS A 37 8.21 1.94 10.72
CA LYS A 37 8.42 2.19 12.16
C LYS A 37 9.85 2.60 12.50
N MET A 38 10.49 3.31 11.58
CA MET A 38 11.89 3.65 11.64
C MET A 38 12.07 5.16 11.55
N GLN A 39 13.17 5.65 12.13
CA GLN A 39 13.65 7.02 11.97
C GLN A 39 14.94 7.04 11.15
N ALA A 40 15.30 8.21 10.64
CA ALA A 40 16.53 8.39 9.87
C ALA A 40 17.75 7.87 10.65
N GLY A 41 18.60 7.11 9.98
CA GLY A 41 19.84 6.59 10.55
C GLY A 41 19.73 5.37 11.45
N GLN A 42 18.51 4.84 11.68
CA GLN A 42 18.33 3.64 12.52
C GLN A 42 18.66 2.33 11.81
N LEU A 43 18.60 2.30 10.49
CA LEU A 43 18.92 1.13 9.69
C LEU A 43 19.43 1.57 8.33
N GLU A 44 20.51 0.93 7.88
CA GLU A 44 20.99 1.05 6.50
C GLU A 44 20.73 -0.26 5.77
N LEU A 45 20.10 -0.18 4.59
CA LEU A 45 19.84 -1.32 3.74
C LEU A 45 20.82 -1.33 2.57
N ASP A 46 21.51 -2.45 2.40
CA ASP A 46 22.43 -2.66 1.28
C ASP A 46 21.64 -3.14 0.06
N MET A 47 21.33 -2.19 -0.83
CA MET A 47 20.54 -2.42 -2.04
C MET A 47 21.28 -1.87 -3.26
N PRO A 48 22.36 -2.55 -3.72
CA PRO A 48 23.11 -2.07 -4.88
C PRO A 48 22.21 -1.92 -6.11
N GLY A 49 22.34 -0.80 -6.81
CA GLY A 49 21.55 -0.52 -8.00
C GLY A 49 20.16 0.08 -7.72
N TYR A 50 19.84 0.36 -6.46
CA TYR A 50 18.57 1.01 -6.09
C TYR A 50 18.80 2.39 -5.49
N HIS A 51 17.94 3.32 -5.87
CA HIS A 51 17.75 4.61 -5.19
C HIS A 51 16.73 4.42 -4.08
N GLN A 52 17.02 4.96 -2.89
CA GLN A 52 16.20 4.76 -1.69
C GLN A 52 15.59 6.09 -1.23
N TYR A 53 14.28 6.11 -1.02
CA TYR A 53 13.54 7.25 -0.52
C TYR A 53 12.66 6.82 0.64
N CYS A 54 12.79 7.48 1.79
CA CYS A 54 12.02 7.15 2.98
C CYS A 54 11.33 8.39 3.53
N ASN A 55 10.12 8.20 4.02
CA ASN A 55 9.34 9.22 4.71
C ASN A 55 9.05 8.71 6.12
N TYR A 56 9.43 9.48 7.14
CA TYR A 56 9.34 9.07 8.53
C TYR A 56 8.23 9.83 9.24
N ALA A 57 7.55 9.18 10.20
CA ALA A 57 6.63 9.86 11.09
C ALA A 57 7.41 10.70 12.12
N GLU A 58 6.84 11.79 12.58
CA GLU A 58 7.37 12.54 13.70
C GLU A 58 7.40 11.70 14.98
N LYS A 59 6.37 10.89 15.19
CA LYS A 59 6.29 9.95 16.30
C LYS A 59 7.21 8.76 16.05
N LYS A 60 8.14 8.50 16.99
CA LYS A 60 9.08 7.38 16.90
C LYS A 60 8.37 6.03 16.97
N GLY A 61 8.86 5.05 16.20
CA GLY A 61 8.34 3.69 16.20
C GLY A 61 6.93 3.55 15.63
N TYR A 62 6.52 4.46 14.75
CA TYR A 62 5.16 4.55 14.23
C TYR A 62 5.16 4.88 12.74
N SER A 63 4.24 4.25 11.98
CA SER A 63 4.00 4.55 10.56
C SER A 63 5.29 4.52 9.70
N GLY A 64 5.41 5.43 8.73
CA GLY A 64 6.56 5.52 7.84
C GLY A 64 6.42 4.70 6.57
N THR A 65 6.98 5.21 5.47
CA THR A 65 6.98 4.56 4.15
C THR A 65 8.36 4.63 3.51
N GLY A 66 8.60 3.76 2.53
CA GLY A 66 9.83 3.76 1.76
C GLY A 66 9.60 3.29 0.32
N ILE A 67 10.41 3.78 -0.59
CA ILE A 67 10.46 3.32 -1.98
C ILE A 67 11.91 3.05 -2.36
N PHE A 68 12.14 1.90 -2.98
CA PHE A 68 13.41 1.47 -3.55
C PHE A 68 13.20 1.28 -5.05
N THR A 69 13.93 2.02 -5.88
CA THR A 69 13.73 2.02 -7.33
C THR A 69 15.05 1.88 -8.07
N LYS A 70 15.07 1.02 -9.09
CA LYS A 70 16.25 0.87 -9.96
C LYS A 70 16.49 2.11 -10.82
N LYS A 71 15.41 2.73 -11.32
CA LYS A 71 15.49 3.95 -12.13
C LYS A 71 15.39 5.18 -11.26
N GLU A 72 16.28 6.13 -11.46
CA GLU A 72 16.21 7.41 -10.77
C GLU A 72 14.97 8.20 -11.26
N PRO A 73 14.11 8.68 -10.34
CA PRO A 73 12.97 9.50 -10.73
C PRO A 73 13.38 10.91 -11.15
N VAL A 74 12.51 11.57 -11.93
CA VAL A 74 12.67 12.97 -12.31
C VAL A 74 12.55 13.88 -11.08
N SER A 75 11.64 13.55 -10.18
CA SER A 75 11.44 14.26 -8.90
C SER A 75 10.87 13.33 -7.84
N VAL A 76 11.03 13.74 -6.59
CA VAL A 76 10.51 13.05 -5.42
C VAL A 76 9.79 14.07 -4.54
N SER A 77 8.62 13.72 -4.03
CA SER A 77 7.93 14.53 -3.04
C SER A 77 7.36 13.66 -1.92
N TYR A 78 7.17 14.26 -0.75
CA TYR A 78 6.76 13.58 0.46
C TYR A 78 5.48 14.22 1.00
N GLY A 79 4.49 13.38 1.32
CA GLY A 79 3.22 13.84 1.85
C GLY A 79 2.24 14.31 0.77
N LEU A 80 1.14 14.92 1.21
CA LEU A 80 0.08 15.46 0.37
C LEU A 80 0.17 16.98 0.17
N GLY A 81 1.14 17.64 0.83
CA GLY A 81 1.23 19.09 0.87
C GLY A 81 0.27 19.71 1.89
N ILE A 82 -0.21 18.94 2.86
CA ILE A 82 -1.13 19.38 3.92
C ILE A 82 -0.50 19.02 5.26
N GLU A 83 -0.12 20.03 6.05
CA GLU A 83 0.65 19.84 7.27
C GLU A 83 0.03 18.83 8.23
N GLU A 84 -1.28 18.89 8.47
CA GLU A 84 -1.96 17.98 9.41
C GLU A 84 -1.95 16.52 8.95
N HIS A 85 -1.79 16.27 7.64
CA HIS A 85 -1.74 14.93 7.06
C HIS A 85 -0.32 14.41 6.84
N ASP A 86 0.69 15.26 6.92
CA ASP A 86 2.06 14.94 6.51
C ASP A 86 3.00 14.62 7.67
N LYS A 87 2.48 14.50 8.89
CA LYS A 87 3.26 14.23 10.11
C LYS A 87 3.59 12.76 10.36
N GLU A 88 2.93 11.86 9.64
CA GLU A 88 2.99 10.42 9.92
C GLU A 88 3.76 9.63 8.85
N GLY A 89 4.42 10.31 7.89
CA GLY A 89 5.28 9.65 6.89
C GLY A 89 4.53 8.68 5.98
N ARG A 90 3.32 9.04 5.52
CA ARG A 90 2.38 8.10 4.87
C ARG A 90 2.47 8.04 3.36
N VAL A 91 3.05 9.05 2.71
CA VAL A 91 3.00 9.17 1.25
C VAL A 91 4.37 9.58 0.71
N ILE A 92 4.83 8.87 -0.32
CA ILE A 92 5.97 9.26 -1.16
C ILE A 92 5.51 9.22 -2.60
N THR A 93 5.80 10.27 -3.37
CA THR A 93 5.52 10.34 -4.81
C THR A 93 6.82 10.43 -5.58
N LEU A 94 7.02 9.50 -6.52
CA LEU A 94 8.07 9.55 -7.53
C LEU A 94 7.47 9.99 -8.84
N GLU A 95 8.09 10.96 -9.52
CA GLU A 95 7.76 11.33 -10.87
C GLU A 95 8.71 10.64 -11.85
N PHE A 96 8.18 9.84 -12.77
CA PHE A 96 8.90 9.34 -13.93
C PHE A 96 8.40 10.06 -15.19
N GLU A 97 9.05 9.85 -16.31
CA GLU A 97 8.62 10.49 -17.56
C GLU A 97 7.21 10.09 -17.97
N GLU A 98 6.84 8.83 -17.78
CA GLU A 98 5.59 8.24 -18.26
C GLU A 98 4.45 8.26 -17.24
N PHE A 99 4.75 8.29 -15.94
CA PHE A 99 3.74 8.22 -14.88
C PHE A 99 4.27 8.75 -13.55
N TYR A 100 3.36 9.08 -12.66
CA TYR A 100 3.65 9.21 -11.22
C TYR A 100 3.49 7.86 -10.54
N PHE A 101 4.41 7.57 -9.62
CA PHE A 101 4.37 6.35 -8.81
C PHE A 101 4.32 6.72 -7.33
N ILE A 102 3.29 6.24 -6.62
CA ILE A 102 3.01 6.65 -5.24
C ILE A 102 2.92 5.43 -4.34
N THR A 103 3.64 5.44 -3.21
CA THR A 103 3.35 4.53 -2.11
C THR A 103 2.54 5.26 -1.05
N VAL A 104 1.59 4.56 -0.45
CA VAL A 104 0.70 5.14 0.57
C VAL A 104 0.45 4.14 1.69
N TYR A 105 0.43 4.67 2.91
CA TYR A 105 -0.03 3.96 4.10
C TYR A 105 -1.21 4.73 4.69
N THR A 106 -2.42 4.31 4.35
CA THR A 106 -3.66 4.97 4.77
C THR A 106 -3.83 4.87 6.28
N PRO A 107 -4.25 5.93 6.98
CA PRO A 107 -4.51 5.87 8.41
C PRO A 107 -5.53 4.79 8.77
N ASN A 108 -5.21 3.98 9.79
CA ASN A 108 -6.16 3.04 10.36
C ASN A 108 -7.21 3.80 11.17
N SER A 109 -8.47 3.40 11.06
CA SER A 109 -9.56 4.02 11.83
C SER A 109 -9.54 3.68 13.31
N GLN A 110 -8.73 2.69 13.71
CA GLN A 110 -8.48 2.22 15.08
C GLN A 110 -9.70 1.57 15.77
N SER A 111 -9.45 1.00 16.94
CA SER A 111 -10.49 0.38 17.75
C SER A 111 -11.59 1.39 18.06
N GLU A 112 -12.84 0.91 18.06
CA GLU A 112 -14.03 1.75 18.29
C GLU A 112 -14.16 2.92 17.31
N LEU A 113 -13.45 2.82 16.16
CA LEU A 113 -13.45 3.83 15.10
C LEU A 113 -12.99 5.23 15.58
N ALA A 114 -12.04 5.24 16.51
CA ALA A 114 -11.55 6.48 17.15
C ALA A 114 -11.01 7.50 16.15
N ARG A 115 -10.46 7.06 15.00
CA ARG A 115 -9.92 7.95 13.95
C ARG A 115 -10.71 7.91 12.65
N LEU A 116 -11.94 7.39 12.64
CA LEU A 116 -12.71 7.29 11.39
C LEU A 116 -12.94 8.65 10.74
N ASP A 117 -13.35 9.66 11.51
CA ASP A 117 -13.62 11.00 10.97
C ASP A 117 -12.36 11.63 10.37
N TYR A 118 -11.21 11.50 11.05
CA TYR A 118 -9.92 11.94 10.51
C TYR A 118 -9.57 11.21 9.22
N ARG A 119 -9.76 9.90 9.19
CA ARG A 119 -9.48 9.08 8.00
C ARG A 119 -10.35 9.51 6.82
N MET A 120 -11.61 9.85 7.04
CA MET A 120 -12.48 10.30 5.94
C MET A 120 -11.96 11.60 5.32
N GLN A 121 -11.49 12.54 6.14
CA GLN A 121 -10.86 13.77 5.65
C GLN A 121 -9.55 13.46 4.89
N TRP A 122 -8.74 12.57 5.43
CA TRP A 122 -7.49 12.15 4.81
C TRP A 122 -7.72 11.50 3.44
N GLU A 123 -8.72 10.63 3.34
CA GLU A 123 -9.11 9.98 2.09
C GLU A 123 -9.55 10.98 1.01
N ASP A 124 -10.33 11.98 1.38
CA ASP A 124 -10.76 13.03 0.46
C ASP A 124 -9.55 13.85 -0.05
N ALA A 125 -8.63 14.18 0.85
CA ALA A 125 -7.40 14.88 0.50
C ALA A 125 -6.51 14.03 -0.43
N PHE A 126 -6.41 12.73 -0.18
CA PHE A 126 -5.65 11.81 -1.01
C PHE A 126 -6.23 11.71 -2.43
N LEU A 127 -7.54 11.55 -2.56
CA LEU A 127 -8.19 11.51 -3.87
C LEU A 127 -7.97 12.81 -4.65
N THR A 128 -8.11 13.96 -4.00
CA THR A 128 -7.84 15.26 -4.61
C THR A 128 -6.39 15.35 -5.10
N TYR A 129 -5.44 14.89 -4.28
CA TYR A 129 -4.02 14.85 -4.62
C TYR A 129 -3.75 13.99 -5.86
N LEU A 130 -4.31 12.78 -5.90
CA LEU A 130 -4.17 11.88 -7.05
C LEU A 130 -4.71 12.51 -8.34
N LYS A 131 -5.88 13.14 -8.27
CA LYS A 131 -6.52 13.75 -9.44
C LYS A 131 -5.76 14.97 -9.96
N GLU A 132 -5.12 15.74 -9.08
CA GLU A 132 -4.24 16.84 -9.51
C GLU A 132 -3.00 16.32 -10.25
N LEU A 133 -2.37 15.26 -9.75
CA LEU A 133 -1.24 14.63 -10.46
C LEU A 133 -1.66 14.05 -11.81
N GLU A 134 -2.82 13.41 -11.85
CA GLU A 134 -3.34 12.78 -13.07
C GLU A 134 -3.59 13.76 -14.22
N LYS A 135 -3.79 15.04 -13.93
CA LYS A 135 -3.88 16.08 -14.96
C LYS A 135 -2.63 16.17 -15.81
N LYS A 136 -1.49 15.76 -15.29
CA LYS A 136 -0.18 15.83 -15.98
C LYS A 136 0.25 14.49 -16.56
N LYS A 137 0.12 13.42 -15.82
CA LYS A 137 0.57 12.06 -16.17
C LYS A 137 -0.33 11.03 -15.51
N PRO A 138 -0.44 9.82 -16.09
CA PRO A 138 -1.10 8.72 -15.41
C PRO A 138 -0.47 8.44 -14.04
N VAL A 139 -1.26 7.87 -13.14
CA VAL A 139 -0.87 7.60 -11.76
C VAL A 139 -0.93 6.10 -11.49
N ILE A 140 0.13 5.58 -10.85
CA ILE A 140 0.14 4.26 -10.21
C ILE A 140 0.29 4.51 -8.71
N PHE A 141 -0.60 3.97 -7.89
CA PHE A 141 -0.42 4.02 -6.45
C PHE A 141 -0.58 2.65 -5.81
N CYS A 142 0.17 2.42 -4.76
CA CYS A 142 0.17 1.15 -4.06
C CYS A 142 0.36 1.35 -2.56
N GLY A 143 -0.04 0.36 -1.81
CA GLY A 143 0.22 0.30 -0.38
C GLY A 143 -0.88 -0.35 0.41
N ASP A 144 -0.77 -0.17 1.72
CA ASP A 144 -1.78 -0.59 2.68
C ASP A 144 -2.86 0.49 2.77
N LEU A 145 -4.02 0.21 2.18
CA LEU A 145 -5.15 1.13 2.18
C LEU A 145 -6.08 0.91 3.38
N ASN A 146 -5.75 -0.02 4.26
CA ASN A 146 -6.52 -0.30 5.49
C ASN A 146 -8.03 -0.48 5.24
N VAL A 147 -8.39 -1.08 4.11
CA VAL A 147 -9.78 -1.39 3.77
C VAL A 147 -9.87 -2.64 2.91
N ALA A 148 -10.79 -3.53 3.26
CA ALA A 148 -11.28 -4.57 2.37
C ALA A 148 -12.50 -4.00 1.63
N HIS A 149 -12.45 -3.95 0.28
CA HIS A 149 -13.45 -3.23 -0.49
C HIS A 149 -14.82 -3.90 -0.49
N LYS A 150 -14.85 -5.19 -0.81
CA LYS A 150 -16.08 -5.98 -0.96
C LYS A 150 -16.10 -7.18 0.01
N GLU A 151 -17.25 -7.84 0.12
CA GLU A 151 -17.37 -9.03 0.98
C GLU A 151 -16.40 -10.15 0.57
N ILE A 152 -16.06 -10.25 -0.70
CA ILE A 152 -15.07 -11.21 -1.21
C ILE A 152 -13.66 -10.94 -0.68
N ASP A 153 -13.37 -9.73 -0.19
CA ASP A 153 -12.05 -9.29 0.20
C ASP A 153 -11.68 -9.62 1.65
N LEU A 154 -12.55 -10.27 2.40
CA LEU A 154 -12.23 -10.75 3.75
C LEU A 154 -13.03 -12.02 4.08
N LYS A 155 -12.48 -12.79 5.02
CA LYS A 155 -13.07 -14.09 5.41
C LYS A 155 -14.41 -13.96 6.12
N ASN A 156 -14.57 -12.97 7.00
CA ASN A 156 -15.75 -12.82 7.86
C ASN A 156 -16.43 -11.47 7.68
N PRO A 157 -17.06 -11.19 6.52
CA PRO A 157 -17.60 -9.86 6.25
C PRO A 157 -18.75 -9.45 7.20
N LYS A 158 -19.63 -10.39 7.55
CA LYS A 158 -20.82 -10.07 8.35
C LYS A 158 -20.48 -9.54 9.74
N THR A 159 -19.47 -10.12 10.40
CA THR A 159 -19.08 -9.74 11.75
C THR A 159 -18.20 -8.49 11.79
N ASN A 160 -17.69 -8.03 10.64
CA ASN A 160 -16.74 -6.94 10.55
C ASN A 160 -17.30 -5.64 9.95
N ARG A 161 -18.60 -5.58 9.65
CA ARG A 161 -19.21 -4.41 8.99
C ARG A 161 -19.08 -3.10 9.76
N LYS A 162 -18.89 -3.15 11.07
CA LYS A 162 -18.72 -1.98 11.93
C LYS A 162 -17.31 -1.88 12.52
N ASN A 163 -16.39 -2.69 12.04
CA ASN A 163 -15.01 -2.67 12.50
C ASN A 163 -14.11 -1.91 11.52
N ALA A 164 -13.03 -1.34 12.05
CA ALA A 164 -12.01 -0.67 11.23
C ALA A 164 -11.56 -1.58 10.09
N GLY A 165 -11.50 -1.03 8.88
CA GLY A 165 -11.12 -1.74 7.67
C GLY A 165 -12.29 -2.28 6.84
N PHE A 166 -13.51 -2.31 7.39
CA PHE A 166 -14.68 -2.78 6.63
C PHE A 166 -15.98 -2.01 6.92
N THR A 167 -15.86 -0.79 7.42
CA THR A 167 -17.02 0.10 7.58
C THR A 167 -17.56 0.53 6.21
N ASP A 168 -18.84 0.88 6.15
CA ASP A 168 -19.43 1.39 4.92
C ASP A 168 -18.74 2.68 4.47
N GLU A 169 -18.30 3.53 5.40
CA GLU A 169 -17.59 4.78 5.12
C GLU A 169 -16.24 4.52 4.45
N GLU A 170 -15.45 3.61 5.00
CA GLU A 170 -14.13 3.25 4.45
C GLU A 170 -14.25 2.60 3.06
N ARG A 171 -15.18 1.66 2.93
CA ARG A 171 -15.48 1.00 1.64
C ARG A 171 -15.98 2.00 0.60
N GLY A 172 -16.80 2.96 1.02
CA GLY A 172 -17.30 4.04 0.18
C GLY A 172 -16.17 4.91 -0.39
N LYS A 173 -15.17 5.24 0.42
CA LYS A 173 -13.99 6.00 -0.05
C LYS A 173 -13.19 5.23 -1.09
N PHE A 174 -13.03 3.92 -0.94
CA PHE A 174 -12.39 3.12 -1.97
C PHE A 174 -13.22 3.08 -3.28
N THR A 175 -14.53 2.98 -3.16
CA THR A 175 -15.45 3.09 -4.30
C THR A 175 -15.29 4.44 -5.00
N ASP A 176 -15.15 5.53 -4.25
CA ASP A 176 -14.91 6.87 -4.81
C ASP A 176 -13.61 6.92 -5.63
N LEU A 177 -12.54 6.27 -5.16
CA LEU A 177 -11.28 6.14 -5.91
C LEU A 177 -11.52 5.45 -7.27
N LEU A 178 -12.24 4.33 -7.27
CA LEU A 178 -12.53 3.60 -8.51
C LEU A 178 -13.43 4.41 -9.44
N ASN A 179 -14.44 5.08 -8.91
CA ASN A 179 -15.34 5.93 -9.70
C ASN A 179 -14.64 7.17 -10.27
N ALA A 180 -13.53 7.58 -9.67
CA ALA A 180 -12.72 8.69 -10.15
C ALA A 180 -11.78 8.31 -11.31
N GLY A 181 -11.78 7.03 -11.71
CA GLY A 181 -11.02 6.56 -12.87
C GLY A 181 -9.77 5.74 -12.52
N PHE A 182 -9.75 5.07 -11.37
CA PHE A 182 -8.69 4.16 -10.99
C PHE A 182 -9.15 2.70 -11.06
N ILE A 183 -8.23 1.80 -11.36
CA ILE A 183 -8.47 0.36 -11.48
C ILE A 183 -7.81 -0.35 -10.30
N ASP A 184 -8.57 -1.17 -9.57
CA ASP A 184 -8.05 -2.18 -8.64
C ASP A 184 -7.47 -3.32 -9.48
N THR A 185 -6.16 -3.39 -9.62
CA THR A 185 -5.51 -4.26 -10.60
C THR A 185 -5.70 -5.74 -10.30
N PHE A 186 -5.73 -6.14 -9.04
CA PHE A 186 -5.98 -7.54 -8.70
C PHE A 186 -7.40 -7.96 -9.13
N ARG A 187 -8.41 -7.15 -8.83
CA ARG A 187 -9.79 -7.45 -9.24
C ARG A 187 -10.01 -7.30 -10.74
N TYR A 188 -9.22 -6.49 -11.42
CA TYR A 188 -9.23 -6.44 -12.87
C TYR A 188 -8.89 -7.79 -13.51
N PHE A 189 -7.85 -8.46 -13.02
CA PHE A 189 -7.45 -9.78 -13.53
C PHE A 189 -8.27 -10.93 -12.93
N TYR A 190 -8.66 -10.82 -11.67
CA TYR A 190 -9.29 -11.89 -10.90
C TYR A 190 -10.55 -11.39 -10.19
N PRO A 191 -11.60 -11.02 -10.95
CA PRO A 191 -12.78 -10.34 -10.40
C PRO A 191 -13.57 -11.17 -9.38
N GLU A 192 -13.50 -12.50 -9.47
CA GLU A 192 -14.31 -13.41 -8.63
C GLU A 192 -13.47 -14.40 -7.81
N LYS A 193 -12.16 -14.22 -7.77
CA LYS A 193 -11.28 -15.14 -7.04
C LYS A 193 -11.39 -14.93 -5.54
N GLU A 194 -11.92 -15.94 -4.85
CA GLU A 194 -12.14 -15.93 -3.41
C GLU A 194 -10.90 -16.42 -2.63
N GLY A 195 -10.85 -16.05 -1.34
CA GLY A 195 -9.88 -16.61 -0.41
C GLY A 195 -8.45 -16.11 -0.59
N ILE A 196 -8.25 -15.03 -1.34
CA ILE A 196 -6.92 -14.43 -1.55
C ILE A 196 -6.85 -13.14 -0.76
N TYR A 197 -5.99 -13.12 0.26
CA TYR A 197 -5.84 -12.02 1.21
C TYR A 197 -4.40 -11.56 1.28
N SER A 198 -4.19 -10.37 1.84
CA SER A 198 -2.85 -9.77 1.99
C SER A 198 -2.46 -9.54 3.45
N TRP A 199 -3.40 -9.66 4.37
CA TRP A 199 -3.18 -9.46 5.81
C TRP A 199 -3.97 -10.47 6.63
N TRP A 200 -3.36 -10.91 7.75
CA TRP A 200 -3.97 -11.79 8.75
C TRP A 200 -3.56 -11.32 10.13
N SER A 201 -4.51 -11.26 11.06
CA SER A 201 -4.17 -10.97 12.45
C SER A 201 -3.19 -12.03 13.01
N TYR A 202 -2.30 -11.61 13.90
CA TYR A 202 -1.48 -12.55 14.66
C TYR A 202 -2.27 -13.38 15.66
N ARG A 203 -3.51 -12.97 15.95
CA ARG A 203 -4.37 -13.66 16.94
C ARG A 203 -5.06 -14.86 16.30
N PHE A 204 -5.34 -15.87 17.15
CA PHE A 204 -6.18 -17.02 16.80
C PHE A 204 -5.70 -17.84 15.61
N SER A 205 -4.41 -17.85 15.33
CA SER A 205 -3.83 -18.54 14.15
C SER A 205 -4.53 -18.16 12.84
N ALA A 206 -4.88 -16.88 12.67
CA ALA A 206 -5.67 -16.39 11.54
C ALA A 206 -5.03 -16.74 10.20
N ARG A 207 -3.71 -16.60 10.05
CA ARG A 207 -3.03 -16.89 8.78
C ARG A 207 -3.09 -18.38 8.45
N LYS A 208 -2.87 -19.26 9.42
CA LYS A 208 -2.96 -20.70 9.22
C LYS A 208 -4.37 -21.13 8.80
N LYS A 209 -5.40 -20.48 9.33
CA LYS A 209 -6.81 -20.71 8.98
C LYS A 209 -7.26 -19.95 7.74
N ASN A 210 -6.40 -19.15 7.18
CA ASN A 210 -6.71 -18.18 6.11
C ASN A 210 -7.89 -17.28 6.44
N ALA A 211 -7.98 -16.82 7.69
CA ALA A 211 -8.97 -15.84 8.12
C ALA A 211 -8.40 -14.42 7.90
N GLY A 212 -8.24 -14.05 6.66
CA GLY A 212 -7.53 -12.85 6.24
C GLY A 212 -8.42 -11.78 5.61
N TRP A 213 -7.75 -10.69 5.23
CA TRP A 213 -8.32 -9.53 4.58
C TRP A 213 -7.41 -9.11 3.43
N ARG A 214 -7.98 -8.69 2.30
CA ARG A 214 -7.22 -8.05 1.24
C ARG A 214 -7.31 -6.54 1.43
N ILE A 215 -6.24 -5.96 1.94
CA ILE A 215 -6.15 -4.53 2.29
C ILE A 215 -4.95 -3.83 1.66
N ASP A 216 -4.09 -4.56 0.96
CA ASP A 216 -2.95 -4.04 0.21
C ASP A 216 -3.26 -4.09 -1.29
N TYR A 217 -2.97 -3.00 -2.00
CA TYR A 217 -3.45 -2.79 -3.37
C TYR A 217 -2.37 -2.21 -4.27
N PHE A 218 -2.51 -2.50 -5.56
CA PHE A 218 -2.01 -1.66 -6.65
C PHE A 218 -3.20 -1.14 -7.44
N CYS A 219 -3.29 0.18 -7.56
CA CYS A 219 -4.30 0.83 -8.37
C CYS A 219 -3.63 1.72 -9.42
N VAL A 220 -4.22 1.79 -10.60
CA VAL A 220 -3.67 2.57 -11.72
C VAL A 220 -4.74 3.42 -12.38
N SER A 221 -4.34 4.55 -12.99
CA SER A 221 -5.21 5.31 -13.88
C SER A 221 -5.75 4.43 -14.99
N GLU A 222 -7.01 4.61 -15.38
CA GLU A 222 -7.64 3.83 -16.46
C GLU A 222 -6.85 3.88 -17.77
N SER A 223 -6.15 4.99 -18.06
CA SER A 223 -5.32 5.13 -19.25
C SER A 223 -4.16 4.14 -19.32
N LEU A 224 -3.78 3.54 -18.17
CA LEU A 224 -2.73 2.51 -18.12
C LEU A 224 -3.27 1.09 -18.31
N GLN A 225 -4.58 0.91 -18.44
CA GLN A 225 -5.19 -0.40 -18.60
C GLN A 225 -4.54 -1.26 -19.70
N PRO A 226 -4.24 -0.71 -20.91
CA PRO A 226 -3.61 -1.51 -21.97
C PRO A 226 -2.21 -2.03 -21.61
N ARG A 227 -1.55 -1.45 -20.62
CA ARG A 227 -0.20 -1.86 -20.18
C ARG A 227 -0.22 -2.91 -19.07
N LEU A 228 -1.38 -3.22 -18.49
CA LEU A 228 -1.49 -4.21 -17.41
C LEU A 228 -1.20 -5.62 -17.93
N LYS A 229 -0.34 -6.36 -17.23
CA LYS A 229 0.03 -7.75 -17.55
C LYS A 229 -0.48 -8.74 -16.53
N ASP A 230 -0.26 -8.52 -15.25
CA ASP A 230 -0.70 -9.39 -14.18
C ASP A 230 -0.66 -8.67 -12.83
N ALA A 231 -1.36 -9.23 -11.85
CA ALA A 231 -1.33 -8.83 -10.45
C ALA A 231 -1.22 -10.08 -9.58
N VAL A 232 -0.31 -10.07 -8.60
CA VAL A 232 -0.02 -11.24 -7.76
C VAL A 232 -0.11 -10.84 -6.30
N ILE A 233 -0.64 -11.71 -5.47
CA ILE A 233 -0.58 -11.61 -4.00
C ILE A 233 0.26 -12.78 -3.51
N HIS A 234 1.43 -12.50 -2.94
CA HIS A 234 2.41 -13.51 -2.53
C HIS A 234 2.08 -14.05 -1.13
N THR A 235 0.99 -14.78 -1.01
CA THR A 235 0.45 -15.25 0.26
C THR A 235 1.39 -16.18 1.04
N GLU A 236 2.34 -16.79 0.35
CA GLU A 236 3.33 -17.71 0.92
C GLU A 236 4.53 -17.00 1.57
N ILE A 237 4.74 -15.71 1.28
CA ILE A 237 5.89 -14.97 1.82
C ILE A 237 5.60 -14.53 3.24
N MET A 238 6.49 -14.92 4.15
CA MET A 238 6.44 -14.62 5.58
C MET A 238 7.38 -13.47 5.94
N GLY A 239 7.29 -12.97 7.17
CA GLY A 239 8.14 -11.90 7.70
C GLY A 239 7.38 -10.70 8.24
N SER A 240 6.09 -10.61 7.95
CA SER A 240 5.16 -9.59 8.43
C SER A 240 3.78 -10.23 8.61
N ASP A 241 2.85 -9.54 9.24
CA ASP A 241 1.43 -9.91 9.24
C ASP A 241 0.73 -9.59 7.90
N HIS A 242 1.40 -8.85 7.03
CA HIS A 242 1.03 -8.71 5.61
C HIS A 242 1.95 -9.56 4.74
N CYS A 243 1.49 -9.90 3.54
CA CYS A 243 2.34 -10.43 2.49
C CYS A 243 2.56 -9.37 1.40
N PRO A 244 3.61 -9.52 0.57
CA PRO A 244 3.81 -8.62 -0.56
C PRO A 244 2.72 -8.76 -1.62
N VAL A 245 2.39 -7.65 -2.26
CA VAL A 245 1.55 -7.62 -3.47
C VAL A 245 2.35 -7.10 -4.65
N GLU A 246 2.01 -7.54 -5.85
CA GLU A 246 2.77 -7.27 -7.07
C GLU A 246 1.88 -6.80 -8.19
N LEU A 247 2.40 -5.89 -9.00
CA LEU A 247 1.83 -5.49 -10.28
C LEU A 247 2.89 -5.59 -11.36
N ASP A 248 2.55 -6.25 -12.46
CA ASP A 248 3.37 -6.34 -13.67
C ASP A 248 2.73 -5.52 -14.79
N ILE A 249 3.52 -4.65 -15.41
CA ILE A 249 3.11 -3.85 -16.59
C ILE A 249 4.16 -3.92 -17.69
N GLU A 250 3.75 -3.57 -18.92
CA GLU A 250 4.67 -3.41 -20.06
C GLU A 250 5.56 -2.18 -19.95
#